data_e395367d382db17ca3f48391fde1a13f
#
_entry.id   e395367d382db17ca3f48391fde1a13f
#
_cell.length_a   1.000
_cell.length_b   1.000
_cell.length_c   1.000
_cell.angle_alpha   90.00
_cell.angle_beta   90.00
_cell.angle_gamma   90.00
#
_symmetry.space_group_name_H-M   'P 1'
#
loop_
_entity.id
_entity.type
_entity.pdbx_description
1 polymer ?
#
loop_
_entity_poly.entity_id
_entity_poly.type
_entity_poly.pdbx_seq_one_letter_code
_entity_poly.pdbx_strand_id
1 'polypeptide(L)'
;MDTLIRIKRCALANRLRLTNKARDELEIDDLDITDIRESLMNAVAIYKTIRSTNPQSHRREYLHIIQSHNFSGITIYTKGKLLVEEGIDTFYLLVSSKRAL
;
A
#
# COMPACT_ATOMS: atom_id res chain seq x y z
N MET A 1 8.62 15.47 4.13
CA MET A 1 8.12 14.98 2.83
C MET A 1 6.75 14.38 3.03
N ASP A 2 5.86 14.66 2.11
CA ASP A 2 4.50 14.14 2.11
C ASP A 2 4.48 12.60 2.09
N THR A 3 3.62 12.01 2.91
CA THR A 3 3.53 10.55 3.04
C THR A 3 3.16 9.89 1.72
N LEU A 4 2.23 10.46 0.95
CA LEU A 4 1.84 9.91 -0.34
C LEU A 4 3.02 9.88 -1.32
N ILE A 5 3.84 10.92 -1.32
CA ILE A 5 5.05 10.97 -2.18
C ILE A 5 6.02 9.86 -1.78
N ARG A 6 6.20 9.63 -0.48
CA ARG A 6 7.07 8.54 0.02
C ARG A 6 6.57 7.18 -0.46
N ILE A 7 5.25 6.96 -0.38
CA ILE A 7 4.62 5.72 -0.86
C ILE A 7 4.84 5.58 -2.37
N LYS A 8 4.61 6.63 -3.14
CA LYS A 8 4.80 6.61 -4.59
C LYS A 8 6.25 6.33 -4.99
N ARG A 9 7.21 6.83 -4.23
CA ARG A 9 8.63 6.55 -4.47
C ARG A 9 8.93 5.06 -4.30
N CYS A 10 8.36 4.42 -3.29
CA CYS A 10 8.50 2.98 -3.10
C CYS A 10 7.87 2.22 -4.28
N ALA A 11 6.68 2.63 -4.71
CA ALA A 11 6.01 2.00 -5.85
C ALA A 11 6.83 2.14 -7.12
N LEU A 12 7.35 3.34 -7.40
CA LEU A 12 8.15 3.62 -8.60
C LEU A 12 9.44 2.81 -8.62
N ALA A 13 10.06 2.61 -7.46
CA ALA A 13 11.31 1.86 -7.33
C ALA A 13 11.10 0.34 -7.21
N ASN A 14 9.88 -0.15 -7.38
CA ASN A 14 9.52 -1.57 -7.19
C ASN A 14 9.82 -2.09 -5.78
N ARG A 15 9.74 -1.22 -4.80
CA ARG A 15 9.92 -1.57 -3.38
C ARG A 15 8.57 -1.72 -2.70
N LEU A 16 7.78 -2.64 -3.22
CA LEU A 16 6.49 -3.03 -2.68
C LEU A 16 6.60 -4.46 -2.15
N ARG A 17 6.04 -4.70 -0.98
CA ARG A 17 5.89 -6.03 -0.39
C ARG A 17 4.44 -6.29 -0.08
N LEU A 18 4.06 -7.56 -0.18
CA LEU A 18 2.70 -8.01 0.11
C LEU A 18 2.76 -9.00 1.26
N THR A 19 1.84 -8.85 2.22
CA THR A 19 1.57 -9.94 3.16
C THR A 19 0.90 -11.09 2.42
N ASN A 20 0.88 -12.28 3.03
CA ASN A 20 0.18 -13.41 2.43
C ASN A 20 -1.30 -13.10 2.20
N LYS A 21 -1.93 -12.40 3.14
CA LYS A 21 -3.32 -11.97 2.99
C LYS A 21 -3.51 -11.07 1.76
N ALA A 22 -2.66 -10.07 1.61
CA ALA A 22 -2.75 -9.15 0.48
C ALA A 22 -2.54 -9.87 -0.85
N ARG A 23 -1.60 -10.81 -0.89
CA ARG A 23 -1.35 -11.62 -2.09
C ARG A 23 -2.55 -12.49 -2.45
N ASP A 24 -3.13 -13.16 -1.44
CA ASP A 24 -4.30 -14.01 -1.66
C ASP A 24 -5.49 -13.19 -2.16
N GLU A 25 -5.70 -11.99 -1.61
CA GLU A 25 -6.76 -11.10 -2.07
C GLU A 25 -6.58 -10.70 -3.54
N LEU A 26 -5.34 -10.39 -3.95
CA LEU A 26 -5.05 -10.08 -5.35
C LEU A 26 -5.35 -11.24 -6.27
N GLU A 27 -4.95 -12.45 -5.90
CA GLU A 27 -5.19 -13.65 -6.69
C GLU A 27 -6.68 -13.91 -6.90
N ILE A 28 -7.48 -13.73 -5.85
CA ILE A 28 -8.93 -13.89 -5.94
C ILE A 28 -9.53 -12.91 -6.95
N ASP A 29 -9.01 -11.70 -7.00
CA ASP A 29 -9.52 -10.65 -7.90
C ASP A 29 -8.83 -10.66 -9.27
N ASP A 30 -7.98 -11.64 -9.54
CA ASP A 30 -7.21 -11.76 -10.79
C ASP A 30 -6.36 -10.49 -11.05
N LEU A 31 -5.74 -9.97 -10.02
CA LEU A 31 -4.86 -8.82 -10.07
C LEU A 31 -3.44 -9.23 -9.66
N ASP A 32 -2.46 -8.41 -10.02
CA ASP A 32 -1.07 -8.65 -9.65
C ASP A 32 -0.41 -7.37 -9.08
N ILE A 33 0.87 -7.49 -8.74
CA ILE A 33 1.61 -6.38 -8.14
C ILE A 33 1.72 -5.16 -9.06
N THR A 34 1.72 -5.37 -10.37
CA THR A 34 1.73 -4.28 -11.35
C THR A 34 0.48 -3.43 -11.23
N ASP A 35 -0.68 -4.04 -11.00
CA ASP A 35 -1.93 -3.31 -10.79
C ASP A 35 -1.86 -2.43 -9.54
N ILE A 36 -1.24 -2.93 -8.48
CA ILE A 36 -1.04 -2.15 -7.26
C ILE A 36 -0.12 -0.96 -7.52
N ARG A 37 0.99 -1.18 -8.21
CA ARG A 37 1.93 -0.12 -8.55
C ARG A 37 1.25 0.99 -9.34
N GLU A 38 0.48 0.63 -10.36
CA GLU A 38 -0.28 1.59 -11.18
C GLU A 38 -1.28 2.37 -10.34
N SER A 39 -2.02 1.68 -9.48
CA SER A 39 -3.00 2.30 -8.59
C SER A 39 -2.34 3.32 -7.66
N LEU A 40 -1.21 2.98 -7.05
CA LEU A 40 -0.49 3.89 -6.17
C LEU A 40 0.05 5.10 -6.94
N MET A 41 0.53 4.90 -8.17
CA MET A 41 1.02 5.98 -9.00
C MET A 41 -0.10 6.95 -9.41
N ASN A 42 -1.30 6.44 -9.64
CA ASN A 42 -2.47 7.26 -9.99
C ASN A 42 -3.11 7.95 -8.79
N ALA A 43 -2.78 7.54 -7.57
CA ALA A 43 -3.43 8.07 -6.37
C ALA A 43 -3.22 9.58 -6.25
N VAL A 44 -4.29 10.29 -5.93
CA VAL A 44 -4.24 11.75 -5.71
C VAL A 44 -4.23 12.11 -4.24
N ALA A 45 -4.63 11.18 -3.37
CA ALA A 45 -4.68 11.40 -1.93
C ALA A 45 -4.71 10.06 -1.18
N ILE A 46 -4.30 10.11 0.09
CA ILE A 46 -4.56 9.03 1.03
C ILE A 46 -5.99 9.21 1.51
N TYR A 47 -6.82 8.17 1.33
CA TYR A 47 -8.23 8.23 1.73
C TYR A 47 -8.36 8.35 3.26
N LYS A 48 -7.60 7.52 4.00
CA LYS A 48 -7.66 7.47 5.46
C LYS A 48 -6.37 6.91 6.00
N THR A 49 -5.92 7.41 7.14
CA THR A 49 -4.82 6.83 7.89
C THR A 49 -5.35 6.30 9.21
N ILE A 50 -5.08 5.03 9.49
CA ILE A 50 -5.46 4.37 10.73
C ILE A 50 -4.22 4.25 11.59
N ARG A 51 -4.33 4.68 12.84
CA ARG A 51 -3.27 4.51 13.83
C ARG A 51 -3.60 3.30 14.69
N SER A 52 -2.64 2.40 14.80
CA SER A 52 -2.77 1.21 15.64
C SER A 52 -1.48 1.00 16.43
N THR A 53 -1.58 0.17 17.48
CA THR A 53 -0.42 -0.23 18.26
C THR A 53 -0.11 -1.68 17.92
N ASN A 54 1.15 -1.94 17.51
CA ASN A 54 1.58 -3.31 17.26
C ASN A 54 1.65 -4.06 18.60
N PRO A 55 0.91 -5.16 18.79
CA PRO A 55 0.90 -5.89 20.06
C PRO A 55 2.25 -6.46 20.46
N GLN A 56 3.11 -6.77 19.49
CA GLN A 56 4.42 -7.38 19.75
C GLN A 56 5.48 -6.37 20.14
N SER A 57 5.51 -5.22 19.45
CA SER A 57 6.54 -4.21 19.67
C SER A 57 6.07 -3.05 20.54
N HIS A 58 4.78 -2.96 20.83
CA HIS A 58 4.14 -1.84 21.52
C HIS A 58 4.36 -0.50 20.81
N ARG A 59 4.76 -0.51 19.54
CA ARG A 59 4.95 0.69 18.74
C ARG A 59 3.68 1.08 18.02
N ARG A 60 3.47 2.38 17.88
CA ARG A 60 2.39 2.90 17.04
C ARG A 60 2.75 2.71 15.59
N GLU A 61 1.78 2.24 14.82
CA GLU A 61 1.89 2.06 13.39
C GLU A 61 0.81 2.86 12.69
N TYR A 62 1.14 3.37 11.51
CA TYR A 62 0.20 4.08 10.67
C TYR A 62 -0.07 3.23 9.43
N LEU A 63 -1.34 2.89 9.25
CA LEU A 63 -1.79 2.15 8.07
C LEU A 63 -2.55 3.11 7.18
N HIS A 64 -2.12 3.21 5.93
CA HIS A 64 -2.70 4.13 4.96
C HIS A 64 -3.64 3.40 4.03
N ILE A 65 -4.87 3.89 3.93
CA ILE A 65 -5.86 3.36 2.99
C ILE A 65 -5.85 4.27 1.77
N ILE A 66 -5.61 3.67 0.61
CA ILE A 66 -5.60 4.37 -0.67
C ILE A 66 -6.55 3.64 -1.60
N GLN A 67 -7.47 4.39 -2.21
CA GLN A 67 -8.36 3.88 -3.24
C GLN A 67 -8.05 4.64 -4.52
N SER A 68 -7.62 3.92 -5.53
CA SER A 68 -7.23 4.49 -6.80
C SER A 68 -7.29 3.44 -7.88
N HIS A 69 -7.36 3.85 -9.13
CA HIS A 69 -7.50 2.90 -10.23
C HIS A 69 -6.14 2.57 -10.86
N ASN A 70 -6.04 1.35 -11.39
CA ASN A 70 -4.92 0.95 -12.24
C ASN A 70 -5.05 1.63 -13.62
N PHE A 71 -4.12 1.35 -14.52
CA PHE A 71 -4.16 1.96 -15.86
C PHE A 71 -5.32 1.44 -16.73
N SER A 72 -5.93 0.33 -16.35
CA SER A 72 -7.12 -0.19 -17.03
C SER A 72 -8.44 0.33 -16.43
N GLY A 73 -8.37 1.21 -15.45
CA GLY A 73 -9.56 1.80 -14.84
C GLY A 73 -10.19 1.00 -13.71
N ILE A 74 -9.56 -0.08 -13.27
CA ILE A 74 -10.07 -0.87 -12.14
C ILE A 74 -9.68 -0.18 -10.84
N THR A 75 -10.67 0.17 -10.02
CA THR A 75 -10.41 0.78 -8.72
C THR A 75 -9.96 -0.28 -7.73
N ILE A 76 -8.84 -0.01 -7.07
CA ILE A 76 -8.20 -0.93 -6.14
C ILE A 76 -8.14 -0.28 -4.76
N TYR A 77 -8.53 -1.07 -3.76
CA TYR A 77 -8.38 -0.72 -2.35
C TYR A 77 -7.06 -1.28 -1.86
N THR A 78 -6.23 -0.44 -1.26
CA THR A 78 -5.01 -0.90 -0.60
C THR A 78 -4.95 -0.35 0.81
N LYS A 79 -4.37 -1.15 1.71
CA LYS A 79 -4.02 -0.73 3.05
C LYS A 79 -2.57 -1.15 3.30
N GLY A 80 -1.73 -0.20 3.66
CA GLY A 80 -0.32 -0.47 3.79
C GLY A 80 0.42 0.45 4.74
N LYS A 81 1.67 0.13 4.99
CA LYS A 81 2.54 0.92 5.85
C LYS A 81 3.94 1.03 5.28
N LEU A 82 4.58 2.16 5.54
CA LEU A 82 5.98 2.37 5.18
C LEU A 82 6.87 1.63 6.17
N LEU A 83 7.81 0.86 5.65
CA LEU A 83 8.87 0.25 6.43
C LEU A 83 10.08 1.16 6.34
N VAL A 84 10.55 1.62 7.50
CA VAL A 84 11.64 2.59 7.60
C VAL A 84 12.80 1.95 8.35
N GLU A 85 14.00 2.00 7.78
CA GLU A 85 15.22 1.53 8.40
C GLU A 85 16.25 2.66 8.37
N GLU A 86 16.77 3.01 9.55
CA GLU A 86 17.76 4.08 9.70
C GLU A 86 17.34 5.39 9.04
N GLY A 87 16.05 5.74 9.19
CA GLY A 87 15.48 6.97 8.61
C GLY A 87 15.20 6.91 7.12
N ILE A 88 15.41 5.75 6.48
CA ILE A 88 15.21 5.59 5.04
C ILE A 88 13.99 4.69 4.79
N ASP A 89 13.10 5.13 3.90
CA ASP A 89 11.97 4.33 3.44
C ASP A 89 12.49 3.15 2.61
N THR A 90 12.42 1.94 3.14
CA THR A 90 12.92 0.75 2.45
C THR A 90 11.86 0.09 1.59
N PHE A 91 10.66 -0.10 2.12
CA PHE A 91 9.55 -0.75 1.42
C PHE A 91 8.22 -0.15 1.85
N TYR A 92 7.22 -0.26 0.97
CA TYR A 92 5.83 -0.09 1.34
C TYR A 92 5.19 -1.47 1.43
N LEU A 93 4.75 -1.85 2.62
CA LEU A 93 4.15 -3.15 2.88
C LEU A 93 2.63 -3.07 2.78
N LEU A 94 2.07 -3.81 1.86
CA LEU A 94 0.63 -3.92 1.67
C LEU A 94 0.09 -5.04 2.56
N VAL A 95 -0.77 -4.67 3.50
CA VAL A 95 -1.42 -5.65 4.39
C VAL A 95 -2.80 -6.06 3.88
N SER A 96 -3.36 -5.29 2.97
CA SER A 96 -4.58 -5.64 2.23
C SER A 96 -4.51 -5.01 0.86
N SER A 97 -4.96 -5.73 -0.17
CA SER A 97 -5.01 -5.23 -1.53
C SER A 97 -6.06 -6.02 -2.30
N LYS A 98 -7.09 -5.31 -2.76
CA LYS A 98 -8.22 -5.96 -3.42
C LYS A 98 -8.96 -4.96 -4.29
N ARG A 99 -9.78 -5.50 -5.19
CA ARG A 99 -10.66 -4.67 -6.00
C ARG A 99 -11.65 -3.96 -5.08
N ALA A 100 -11.77 -2.66 -5.25
CA ALA A 100 -12.78 -1.87 -4.55
C ALA A 100 -14.15 -2.12 -5.20
N LEU A 101 -15.17 -2.23 -4.36
CA LEU A 101 -16.53 -2.44 -4.82
C LEU A 101 -17.23 -1.13 -5.15
#